data_b18e793abe83c2877ef102f62df8a9f2
#
_entry.id   b18e793abe83c2877ef102f62df8a9f2
#
_cell.length_a   1.000
_cell.length_b   1.000
_cell.length_c   1.000
_cell.angle_alpha   90.00
_cell.angle_beta   90.00
_cell.angle_gamma   90.00
#
_symmetry.space_group_name_H-M   'P 1'
#
loop_
_entity.id
_entity.type
_entity.pdbx_description
1 polymer ?
#
loop_
_entity_poly.entity_id
_entity_poly.type
_entity_poly.pdbx_seq_one_letter_code
_entity_poly.pdbx_strand_id
1 'polypeptide(L)'
;MKTKLPHIDADLIRTALALISVNDDPRMLTKVVHINNQYIEATNGHALIRMKHNAEFDQDVAVQFVYSVPDEAEFLDINSHDDGSHTVTYYRQDRDEEFRPFEKSELVLMQEHYPDLTPLLTKTFKEGKTPILVSRYLALPYLMFGIGSVDVLPSEDSRSVLFAMDALTSEMYGEPILIAMAMEKDIHKLSQSLRDQIMVG
;
A
#
# COMPACT_ATOMS: atom_id res chain seq x y z
N MET A 1 19.57 -11.69 -27.81
CA MET A 1 18.41 -11.85 -26.93
C MET A 1 18.23 -10.52 -26.22
N LYS A 2 17.16 -9.79 -26.43
CA LYS A 2 16.84 -8.63 -25.61
C LYS A 2 16.43 -9.19 -24.24
N THR A 3 17.24 -8.95 -23.22
CA THR A 3 16.89 -9.24 -21.84
C THR A 3 15.66 -8.38 -21.52
N LYS A 4 14.50 -9.00 -21.35
CA LYS A 4 13.29 -8.29 -20.94
C LYS A 4 13.54 -7.83 -19.51
N LEU A 5 13.76 -6.55 -19.32
CA LEU A 5 13.94 -5.98 -17.99
C LEU A 5 12.65 -6.17 -17.18
N PRO A 6 12.71 -6.52 -15.91
CA PRO A 6 11.53 -6.58 -15.07
C PRO A 6 10.96 -5.18 -14.87
N HIS A 7 9.82 -4.89 -15.48
CA HIS A 7 9.13 -3.61 -15.32
C HIS A 7 8.01 -3.77 -14.31
N ILE A 8 8.15 -3.10 -13.17
CA ILE A 8 7.11 -2.98 -12.16
C ILE A 8 6.24 -1.78 -12.53
N ASP A 9 4.93 -1.94 -12.50
CA ASP A 9 3.97 -0.87 -12.74
C ASP A 9 4.12 0.24 -11.67
N ALA A 10 4.32 1.47 -12.11
CA ALA A 10 4.57 2.61 -11.22
C ALA A 10 3.34 3.00 -10.40
N ASP A 11 2.12 2.76 -10.91
CA ASP A 11 0.87 3.03 -10.18
C ASP A 11 0.71 2.12 -8.96
N LEU A 12 1.15 0.87 -9.04
CA LEU A 12 1.13 -0.02 -7.87
C LEU A 12 2.05 0.50 -6.75
N ILE A 13 3.22 1.03 -7.11
CA ILE A 13 4.13 1.63 -6.12
C ILE A 13 3.55 2.94 -5.56
N ARG A 14 3.01 3.83 -6.40
CA ARG A 14 2.33 5.05 -5.94
C ARG A 14 1.20 4.74 -4.96
N THR A 15 0.39 3.73 -5.28
CA THR A 15 -0.70 3.24 -4.43
C THR A 15 -0.19 2.74 -3.07
N ALA A 16 0.87 1.93 -3.05
CA ALA A 16 1.49 1.47 -1.82
C ALA A 16 2.05 2.64 -0.98
N LEU A 17 2.71 3.60 -1.62
CA LEU A 17 3.25 4.80 -0.98
C LEU A 17 2.14 5.72 -0.43
N ALA A 18 0.99 5.81 -1.10
CA ALA A 18 -0.17 6.56 -0.61
C ALA A 18 -0.67 6.00 0.74
N LEU A 19 -0.70 4.68 0.93
CA LEU A 19 -1.01 4.07 2.22
C LEU A 19 0.01 4.45 3.30
N ILE A 20 1.30 4.39 2.96
CA ILE A 20 2.40 4.71 3.87
C ILE A 20 2.36 6.18 4.29
N SER A 21 1.97 7.09 3.39
CA SER A 21 1.90 8.53 3.66
C SER A 21 0.89 8.91 4.75
N VAL A 22 -0.14 8.07 4.99
CA VAL A 22 -1.15 8.25 6.03
C VAL A 22 -0.67 7.71 7.39
N ASN A 23 0.62 7.81 7.67
CA ASN A 23 1.25 7.13 8.80
C ASN A 23 1.83 8.10 9.84
N ASP A 24 1.46 7.87 11.12
CA ASP A 24 2.09 8.52 12.29
C ASP A 24 2.97 7.52 13.08
N ASP A 25 3.12 6.27 12.61
CA ASP A 25 3.87 5.23 13.30
C ASP A 25 5.38 5.43 13.07
N PRO A 26 6.20 5.51 14.14
CA PRO A 26 7.64 5.75 14.01
C PRO A 26 8.42 4.52 13.53
N ARG A 27 7.81 3.32 13.48
CA ARG A 27 8.50 2.09 13.09
C ARG A 27 8.94 2.16 11.63
N MET A 28 10.19 1.76 11.35
CA MET A 28 10.76 1.82 9.99
C MET A 28 10.00 0.93 9.01
N LEU A 29 9.57 -0.26 9.42
CA LEU A 29 8.84 -1.21 8.56
C LEU A 29 7.46 -0.70 8.09
N THR A 30 6.94 0.37 8.69
CA THR A 30 5.71 1.04 8.23
C THR A 30 5.98 2.15 7.20
N LYS A 31 7.23 2.29 6.74
CA LYS A 31 7.67 3.31 5.76
C LYS A 31 8.27 2.70 4.51
N VAL A 32 8.14 1.41 4.32
CA VAL A 32 8.72 0.65 3.21
C VAL A 32 7.65 -0.03 2.38
N VAL A 33 7.94 -0.21 1.11
CA VAL A 33 7.20 -1.08 0.20
C VAL A 33 7.92 -2.41 0.12
N HIS A 34 7.21 -3.49 0.37
CA HIS A 34 7.70 -4.84 0.20
C HIS A 34 7.32 -5.35 -1.20
N ILE A 35 8.29 -5.92 -1.91
CA ILE A 35 8.12 -6.42 -3.27
C ILE A 35 8.74 -7.81 -3.33
N ASN A 36 7.93 -8.79 -3.68
CA ASN A 36 8.39 -10.15 -3.95
C ASN A 36 8.02 -10.58 -5.37
N ASN A 37 8.15 -11.85 -5.70
CA ASN A 37 7.90 -12.38 -7.04
C ASN A 37 6.43 -12.34 -7.49
N GLN A 38 5.48 -11.97 -6.64
CA GLN A 38 4.05 -11.99 -6.95
C GLN A 38 3.32 -10.72 -6.50
N TYR A 39 3.79 -10.09 -5.41
CA TYR A 39 3.03 -9.05 -4.74
C TYR A 39 3.87 -7.83 -4.44
N ILE A 40 3.18 -6.68 -4.45
CA ILE A 40 3.60 -5.43 -3.84
C ILE A 40 2.74 -5.26 -2.61
N GLU A 41 3.38 -5.03 -1.47
CA GLU A 41 2.73 -4.92 -0.17
C GLU A 41 3.20 -3.67 0.57
N ALA A 42 2.31 -3.09 1.33
CA ALA A 42 2.65 -2.02 2.27
C ALA A 42 1.75 -2.09 3.50
N THR A 43 2.27 -1.60 4.62
CA THR A 43 1.48 -1.41 5.84
C THR A 43 1.92 -0.14 6.56
N ASN A 44 0.97 0.54 7.17
CA ASN A 44 1.25 1.66 8.09
C ASN A 44 1.00 1.28 9.56
N GLY A 45 0.92 -0.01 9.86
CA GLY A 45 0.66 -0.53 11.21
C GLY A 45 -0.83 -0.59 11.60
N HIS A 46 -1.71 0.08 10.85
CA HIS A 46 -3.17 0.13 11.09
C HIS A 46 -4.00 -0.25 9.87
N ALA A 47 -3.39 -0.20 8.69
CA ALA A 47 -3.95 -0.70 7.46
C ALA A 47 -2.85 -1.40 6.66
N LEU A 48 -3.25 -2.27 5.75
CA LEU A 48 -2.35 -2.94 4.81
C LEU A 48 -2.97 -2.96 3.42
N ILE A 49 -2.10 -3.01 2.42
CA ILE A 49 -2.44 -3.28 1.02
C ILE A 49 -1.56 -4.42 0.51
N ARG A 50 -2.15 -5.28 -0.32
CA ARG A 50 -1.46 -6.26 -1.17
C ARG A 50 -2.04 -6.18 -2.57
N MET A 51 -1.17 -6.07 -3.56
CA MET A 51 -1.52 -6.02 -4.98
C MET A 51 -0.65 -6.99 -5.75
N LYS A 52 -1.21 -7.72 -6.71
CA LYS A 52 -0.43 -8.57 -7.62
C LYS A 52 0.27 -7.70 -8.66
N HIS A 53 1.45 -8.14 -9.09
CA HIS A 53 2.13 -7.59 -10.26
C HIS A 53 2.53 -8.70 -11.23
N ASN A 54 2.76 -8.33 -12.48
CA ASN A 54 3.13 -9.25 -13.56
C ASN A 54 4.60 -9.11 -13.98
N ALA A 55 5.40 -8.35 -13.20
CA ALA A 55 6.82 -8.21 -13.47
C ALA A 55 7.56 -9.53 -13.22
N GLU A 56 8.56 -9.82 -14.06
CA GLU A 56 9.52 -10.90 -13.81
C GLU A 56 10.50 -10.41 -12.72
N PHE A 57 10.11 -10.51 -11.47
CA PHE A 57 10.89 -10.08 -10.32
C PHE A 57 11.13 -11.28 -9.40
N ASP A 58 12.39 -11.65 -9.21
CA ASP A 58 12.80 -12.86 -8.48
C ASP A 58 13.38 -12.55 -7.07
N GLN A 59 13.36 -11.28 -6.67
CA GLN A 59 13.85 -10.85 -5.38
C GLN A 59 12.70 -10.76 -4.35
N ASP A 60 13.07 -10.73 -3.09
CA ASP A 60 12.18 -10.48 -1.95
C ASP A 60 12.81 -9.34 -1.15
N VAL A 61 12.30 -8.12 -1.33
CA VAL A 61 12.94 -6.90 -0.83
C VAL A 61 11.93 -5.96 -0.19
N ALA A 62 12.34 -5.34 0.91
CA ALA A 62 11.64 -4.21 1.50
C ALA A 62 12.43 -2.92 1.23
N VAL A 63 11.83 -1.99 0.49
CA VAL A 63 12.51 -0.79 0.02
C VAL A 63 11.82 0.48 0.50
N GLN A 64 12.62 1.46 0.91
CA GLN A 64 12.16 2.82 1.15
C GLN A 64 12.53 3.68 -0.06
N PHE A 65 11.51 4.29 -0.65
CA PHE A 65 11.67 5.31 -1.67
C PHE A 65 12.06 6.63 -1.00
N VAL A 66 13.21 7.19 -1.39
CA VAL A 66 13.72 8.45 -0.82
C VAL A 66 12.90 9.63 -1.35
N TYR A 67 12.46 9.53 -2.61
CA TYR A 67 11.65 10.53 -3.29
C TYR A 67 10.33 9.92 -3.79
N SER A 68 9.36 10.78 -4.11
CA SER A 68 8.12 10.35 -4.75
C SER A 68 8.38 9.73 -6.11
N VAL A 69 7.54 8.77 -6.49
CA VAL A 69 7.52 8.24 -7.86
C VAL A 69 7.00 9.35 -8.78
N PRO A 70 7.73 9.72 -9.85
CA PRO A 70 7.28 10.74 -10.81
C PRO A 70 5.92 10.40 -11.41
N ASP A 71 5.05 11.40 -11.60
CA ASP A 71 3.69 11.19 -12.16
C ASP A 71 3.76 10.64 -13.60
N GLU A 72 4.80 10.99 -14.35
CA GLU A 72 5.00 10.52 -15.73
C GLU A 72 5.54 9.09 -15.83
N ALA A 73 5.94 8.47 -14.71
CA ALA A 73 6.44 7.11 -14.72
C ALA A 73 5.30 6.11 -14.93
N GLU A 74 5.41 5.26 -15.93
CA GLU A 74 4.51 4.16 -16.19
C GLU A 74 5.05 2.86 -15.59
N PHE A 75 6.37 2.68 -15.67
CA PHE A 75 7.05 1.51 -15.09
C PHE A 75 8.33 1.93 -14.38
N LEU A 76 8.83 1.02 -13.55
CA LEU A 76 10.12 1.18 -12.89
C LEU A 76 10.86 -0.14 -12.74
N ASP A 77 12.19 -0.04 -12.63
CA ASP A 77 13.09 -1.14 -12.27
C ASP A 77 13.89 -0.80 -11.02
N ILE A 78 14.06 -1.79 -10.16
CA ILE A 78 14.93 -1.71 -8.99
C ILE A 78 16.27 -2.34 -9.35
N ASN A 79 17.34 -1.57 -9.16
CA ASN A 79 18.69 -1.99 -9.50
C ASN A 79 19.57 -2.03 -8.25
N SER A 80 20.27 -3.14 -8.06
CA SER A 80 21.32 -3.29 -7.06
C SER A 80 22.70 -3.12 -7.71
N HIS A 81 23.60 -2.40 -7.06
CA HIS A 81 24.95 -2.11 -7.56
C HIS A 81 25.99 -2.85 -6.74
N ASP A 82 27.17 -3.09 -7.32
CA ASP A 82 28.27 -3.82 -6.70
C ASP A 82 28.83 -3.15 -5.42
N ASP A 83 28.62 -1.84 -5.30
CA ASP A 83 28.99 -1.07 -4.11
C ASP A 83 27.97 -1.16 -2.96
N GLY A 84 26.90 -1.95 -3.14
CA GLY A 84 25.81 -2.13 -2.19
C GLY A 84 24.75 -1.03 -2.20
N SER A 85 24.85 -0.04 -3.10
CA SER A 85 23.81 0.95 -3.30
C SER A 85 22.65 0.39 -4.12
N HIS A 86 21.47 1.00 -3.99
CA HIS A 86 20.27 0.62 -4.72
C HIS A 86 19.64 1.85 -5.36
N THR A 87 19.16 1.69 -6.58
CA THR A 87 18.48 2.76 -7.32
C THR A 87 17.21 2.24 -7.96
N VAL A 88 16.26 3.13 -8.18
CA VAL A 88 15.12 2.92 -9.06
C VAL A 88 15.34 3.69 -10.35
N THR A 89 15.04 3.05 -11.47
CA THR A 89 14.99 3.70 -12.79
C THR A 89 13.54 3.76 -13.23
N TYR A 90 13.07 4.96 -13.58
CA TYR A 90 11.72 5.20 -14.05
C TYR A 90 11.66 5.25 -15.56
N TYR A 91 10.60 4.65 -16.12
CA TYR A 91 10.35 4.53 -17.54
C TYR A 91 9.00 5.16 -17.90
N ARG A 92 8.97 5.79 -19.06
CA ARG A 92 7.74 6.26 -19.70
C ARG A 92 7.70 5.85 -21.15
N GLN A 93 6.52 5.71 -21.70
CA GLN A 93 6.32 5.47 -23.12
C GLN A 93 6.63 6.75 -23.92
N ASP A 94 7.41 6.61 -24.97
CA ASP A 94 7.67 7.70 -25.90
C ASP A 94 6.65 7.71 -27.06
N ARG A 95 6.85 8.62 -28.02
CA ARG A 95 5.97 8.76 -29.20
C ARG A 95 5.99 7.53 -30.13
N ASP A 96 7.04 6.74 -30.05
CA ASP A 96 7.23 5.51 -30.85
C ASP A 96 6.72 4.27 -30.11
N GLU A 97 5.96 4.46 -29.03
CA GLU A 97 5.42 3.39 -28.15
C GLU A 97 6.51 2.55 -27.46
N GLU A 98 7.76 3.05 -27.40
CA GLU A 98 8.85 2.41 -26.68
C GLU A 98 9.00 2.96 -25.27
N PHE A 99 9.22 2.07 -24.28
CA PHE A 99 9.54 2.49 -22.91
C PHE A 99 10.99 2.92 -22.81
N ARG A 100 11.21 4.19 -22.40
CA ARG A 100 12.55 4.76 -22.23
C ARG A 100 12.77 5.25 -20.81
N PRO A 101 13.96 4.97 -20.25
CA PRO A 101 14.33 5.52 -18.96
C PRO A 101 14.44 7.06 -19.07
N PHE A 102 13.89 7.77 -18.08
CA PHE A 102 13.97 9.24 -18.06
C PHE A 102 14.48 9.79 -16.73
N GLU A 103 14.35 9.03 -15.63
CA GLU A 103 14.78 9.48 -14.31
C GLU A 103 15.32 8.30 -13.50
N LYS A 104 16.25 8.59 -12.57
CA LYS A 104 16.77 7.66 -11.57
C LYS A 104 16.74 8.29 -10.20
N SER A 105 16.46 7.47 -9.20
CA SER A 105 16.42 7.90 -7.81
C SER A 105 17.07 6.86 -6.90
N GLU A 106 17.49 7.28 -5.72
CA GLU A 106 18.04 6.39 -4.70
C GLU A 106 16.93 5.61 -3.98
N LEU A 107 17.25 4.38 -3.61
CA LEU A 107 16.45 3.52 -2.74
C LEU A 107 17.26 3.11 -1.52
N VAL A 108 16.58 2.98 -0.38
CA VAL A 108 17.15 2.36 0.81
C VAL A 108 16.57 0.96 0.97
N LEU A 109 17.43 -0.05 0.85
CA LEU A 109 17.04 -1.43 1.11
C LEU A 109 17.01 -1.66 2.63
N MET A 110 15.90 -2.18 3.13
CA MET A 110 15.79 -2.57 4.53
C MET A 110 16.37 -3.97 4.74
N GLN A 111 17.22 -4.12 5.72
CA GLN A 111 17.80 -5.42 6.10
C GLN A 111 16.92 -6.19 7.09
N GLU A 112 15.92 -5.52 7.67
CA GLU A 112 15.00 -6.14 8.60
C GLU A 112 13.95 -6.95 7.84
N HIS A 113 13.55 -8.08 8.43
CA HIS A 113 12.53 -8.93 7.85
C HIS A 113 11.18 -8.21 7.84
N TYR A 114 10.52 -8.15 6.66
CA TYR A 114 9.18 -7.59 6.52
C TYR A 114 8.17 -8.43 7.32
N PRO A 115 7.18 -7.83 7.99
CA PRO A 115 6.24 -8.59 8.82
C PRO A 115 5.39 -9.55 7.97
N ASP A 116 5.11 -10.73 8.54
CA ASP A 116 4.18 -11.66 7.93
C ASP A 116 2.74 -11.12 8.01
N LEU A 117 2.17 -10.79 6.86
CA LEU A 117 0.80 -10.29 6.71
C LEU A 117 -0.24 -11.40 6.58
N THR A 118 0.19 -12.66 6.42
CA THR A 118 -0.69 -13.84 6.23
C THR A 118 -1.83 -13.93 7.25
N PRO A 119 -1.62 -13.70 8.56
CA PRO A 119 -2.70 -13.78 9.54
C PRO A 119 -3.84 -12.79 9.32
N LEU A 120 -3.58 -11.65 8.64
CA LEU A 120 -4.60 -10.66 8.30
C LEU A 120 -5.27 -10.99 6.96
N LEU A 121 -4.50 -11.46 6.00
CA LEU A 121 -4.94 -11.78 4.64
C LEU A 121 -5.81 -13.05 4.58
N THR A 122 -5.67 -13.95 5.54
CA THR A 122 -6.48 -15.19 5.62
C THR A 122 -7.77 -15.04 6.42
N LYS A 123 -8.07 -13.83 6.94
CA LYS A 123 -9.33 -13.58 7.66
C LYS A 123 -10.54 -13.71 6.73
N THR A 124 -11.65 -14.16 7.28
CA THR A 124 -12.95 -14.16 6.60
C THR A 124 -13.62 -12.80 6.78
N PHE A 125 -14.06 -12.21 5.67
CA PHE A 125 -14.82 -10.97 5.62
C PHE A 125 -16.20 -11.24 5.02
N LYS A 126 -17.24 -10.65 5.59
CA LYS A 126 -18.62 -10.84 5.13
C LYS A 126 -19.47 -9.62 5.48
N GLU A 127 -20.63 -9.53 4.87
CA GLU A 127 -21.63 -8.52 5.25
C GLU A 127 -21.95 -8.59 6.73
N GLY A 128 -22.07 -7.44 7.37
CA GLY A 128 -22.34 -7.35 8.78
C GLY A 128 -22.24 -5.93 9.33
N LYS A 129 -22.27 -5.83 10.64
CA LYS A 129 -22.14 -4.53 11.30
C LYS A 129 -20.69 -4.05 11.22
N THR A 130 -20.49 -2.97 10.48
CA THR A 130 -19.16 -2.33 10.36
C THR A 130 -18.67 -1.85 11.74
N PRO A 131 -17.44 -2.19 12.14
CA PRO A 131 -16.83 -1.67 13.34
C PRO A 131 -16.49 -0.17 13.19
N ILE A 132 -16.09 0.46 14.29
CA ILE A 132 -15.63 1.85 14.24
C ILE A 132 -14.24 1.89 13.61
N LEU A 133 -14.10 2.74 12.59
CA LEU A 133 -12.82 3.04 11.95
C LEU A 133 -12.39 4.47 12.23
N VAL A 134 -11.10 4.71 12.23
CA VAL A 134 -10.54 6.07 12.18
C VAL A 134 -10.88 6.66 10.81
N SER A 135 -11.40 7.88 10.76
CA SER A 135 -11.90 8.51 9.52
C SER A 135 -10.84 8.60 8.42
N ARG A 136 -9.57 8.78 8.75
CA ARG A 136 -8.48 8.79 7.77
C ARG A 136 -8.34 7.46 7.00
N TYR A 137 -8.69 6.32 7.63
CA TYR A 137 -8.66 5.02 6.94
C TYR A 137 -9.87 4.80 6.05
N LEU A 138 -11.00 5.45 6.32
CA LEU A 138 -12.15 5.47 5.40
C LEU A 138 -11.84 6.23 4.10
N ALA A 139 -10.88 7.14 4.13
CA ALA A 139 -10.45 7.88 2.95
C ALA A 139 -9.44 7.12 2.06
N LEU A 140 -8.85 6.02 2.55
CA LEU A 140 -7.82 5.27 1.83
C LEU A 140 -8.24 4.83 0.42
N PRO A 141 -9.44 4.27 0.18
CA PRO A 141 -9.85 3.87 -1.17
C PRO A 141 -9.83 5.05 -2.16
N TYR A 142 -10.26 6.21 -1.73
CA TYR A 142 -10.19 7.41 -2.55
C TYR A 142 -8.75 7.91 -2.77
N LEU A 143 -7.94 7.95 -1.71
CA LEU A 143 -6.56 8.44 -1.79
C LEU A 143 -5.65 7.53 -2.64
N MET A 144 -5.91 6.23 -2.61
CA MET A 144 -5.08 5.22 -3.25
C MET A 144 -5.51 4.93 -4.70
N PHE A 145 -6.81 4.92 -4.96
CA PHE A 145 -7.37 4.45 -6.24
C PHE A 145 -8.25 5.50 -6.94
N GLY A 146 -8.51 6.64 -6.31
CA GLY A 146 -9.41 7.66 -6.86
C GLY A 146 -10.90 7.28 -6.91
N ILE A 147 -11.29 6.15 -6.26
CA ILE A 147 -12.67 5.65 -6.30
C ILE A 147 -13.57 6.38 -5.31
N GLY A 148 -14.81 6.70 -5.74
CA GLY A 148 -15.78 7.44 -4.93
C GLY A 148 -16.65 6.58 -4.02
N SER A 149 -16.73 5.28 -4.24
CA SER A 149 -17.53 4.34 -3.45
C SER A 149 -16.84 2.99 -3.33
N VAL A 150 -17.03 2.32 -2.21
CA VAL A 150 -16.44 1.01 -1.90
C VAL A 150 -17.30 0.28 -0.88
N ASP A 151 -17.45 -1.03 -1.03
CA ASP A 151 -18.08 -1.85 -0.01
C ASP A 151 -17.12 -2.11 1.15
N VAL A 152 -17.63 -2.01 2.38
CA VAL A 152 -16.85 -2.22 3.60
C VAL A 152 -17.32 -3.49 4.30
N LEU A 153 -16.52 -4.53 4.23
CA LEU A 153 -16.83 -5.85 4.77
C LEU A 153 -16.07 -6.07 6.08
N PRO A 154 -16.76 -6.22 7.22
CA PRO A 154 -16.10 -6.51 8.50
C PRO A 154 -15.58 -7.96 8.53
N SER A 155 -14.45 -8.15 9.23
CA SER A 155 -14.00 -9.49 9.61
C SER A 155 -14.93 -10.12 10.65
N GLU A 156 -14.94 -11.44 10.74
CA GLU A 156 -15.78 -12.17 11.70
C GLU A 156 -15.53 -11.76 13.16
N ASP A 157 -14.28 -11.45 13.51
CA ASP A 157 -13.89 -10.95 14.83
C ASP A 157 -14.16 -9.45 15.04
N SER A 158 -14.67 -8.75 14.02
CA SER A 158 -14.93 -7.30 14.00
C SER A 158 -13.73 -6.42 14.35
N ARG A 159 -12.50 -6.94 14.19
CA ARG A 159 -11.25 -6.22 14.47
C ARG A 159 -10.62 -5.57 13.24
N SER A 160 -11.14 -5.85 12.06
CA SER A 160 -10.69 -5.28 10.81
C SER A 160 -11.83 -5.20 9.80
N VAL A 161 -11.62 -4.44 8.74
CA VAL A 161 -12.49 -4.38 7.58
C VAL A 161 -11.69 -4.58 6.31
N LEU A 162 -12.29 -5.23 5.34
CA LEU A 162 -11.85 -5.28 3.96
C LEU A 162 -12.62 -4.21 3.16
N PHE A 163 -11.91 -3.40 2.39
CA PHE A 163 -12.50 -2.56 1.36
C PHE A 163 -12.57 -3.36 0.06
N ALA A 164 -13.78 -3.77 -0.33
CA ALA A 164 -13.99 -4.56 -1.53
C ALA A 164 -14.06 -3.64 -2.74
N MET A 165 -13.12 -3.76 -3.65
CA MET A 165 -12.99 -2.95 -4.85
C MET A 165 -13.92 -3.45 -5.95
N ASP A 166 -14.34 -2.54 -6.85
CA ASP A 166 -15.04 -2.89 -8.07
C ASP A 166 -14.12 -3.65 -9.06
N ALA A 167 -14.74 -4.24 -10.09
CA ALA A 167 -14.02 -5.08 -11.05
C ALA A 167 -12.93 -4.31 -11.84
N LEU A 168 -13.19 -3.04 -12.19
CA LEU A 168 -12.24 -2.22 -12.94
C LEU A 168 -11.01 -1.88 -12.08
N THR A 169 -11.23 -1.43 -10.85
CA THR A 169 -10.16 -1.16 -9.89
C THR A 169 -9.35 -2.43 -9.61
N SER A 170 -10.03 -3.58 -9.48
CA SER A 170 -9.36 -4.87 -9.25
C SER A 170 -8.45 -5.26 -10.41
N GLU A 171 -8.88 -5.04 -11.65
CA GLU A 171 -8.08 -5.32 -12.84
C GLU A 171 -6.87 -4.37 -12.95
N MET A 172 -7.09 -3.07 -12.76
CA MET A 172 -6.04 -2.05 -12.91
C MET A 172 -4.94 -2.16 -11.86
N TYR A 173 -5.28 -2.54 -10.62
CA TYR A 173 -4.36 -2.55 -9.48
C TYR A 173 -4.00 -3.97 -8.99
N GLY A 174 -4.12 -4.98 -9.85
CA GLY A 174 -3.66 -6.34 -9.55
C GLY A 174 -4.40 -6.98 -8.36
N GLU A 175 -5.74 -6.98 -8.40
CA GLU A 175 -6.59 -7.58 -7.38
C GLU A 175 -6.25 -7.08 -5.96
N PRO A 176 -6.35 -5.77 -5.67
CA PRO A 176 -5.89 -5.20 -4.41
C PRO A 176 -6.69 -5.73 -3.23
N ILE A 177 -5.99 -6.09 -2.17
CA ILE A 177 -6.55 -6.43 -0.86
C ILE A 177 -6.19 -5.29 0.08
N LEU A 178 -7.14 -4.39 0.37
CA LEU A 178 -6.97 -3.29 1.31
C LEU A 178 -7.72 -3.60 2.60
N ILE A 179 -7.00 -3.75 3.70
CA ILE A 179 -7.55 -4.04 5.02
C ILE A 179 -7.18 -2.91 5.98
N ALA A 180 -8.14 -2.41 6.74
CA ALA A 180 -7.91 -1.49 7.85
C ALA A 180 -8.32 -2.11 9.18
N MET A 181 -7.54 -1.79 10.22
CA MET A 181 -7.82 -2.23 11.59
C MET A 181 -8.93 -1.38 12.20
N ALA A 182 -9.85 -2.04 12.88
CA ALA A 182 -10.88 -1.37 13.66
C ALA A 182 -10.32 -0.79 14.96
N MET A 183 -10.92 0.30 15.42
CA MET A 183 -10.64 0.79 16.76
C MET A 183 -11.21 -0.19 17.81
N GLU A 184 -10.41 -0.56 18.78
CA GLU A 184 -10.92 -1.23 19.97
C GLU A 184 -11.87 -0.29 20.72
N LYS A 185 -13.11 -0.78 20.96
CA LYS A 185 -14.14 0.03 21.57
C LYS A 185 -13.95 0.16 23.07
N ASP A 186 -13.74 1.39 23.52
CA ASP A 186 -14.45 1.86 24.70
C ASP A 186 -15.30 3.10 24.32
N ILE A 187 -16.41 2.88 23.59
CA ILE A 187 -17.36 3.95 23.22
C ILE A 187 -17.83 4.71 24.47
N HIS A 188 -17.92 4.05 25.63
CA HIS A 188 -18.29 4.70 26.88
C HIS A 188 -17.23 5.70 27.33
N LYS A 189 -15.94 5.39 27.21
CA LYS A 189 -14.86 6.32 27.53
C LYS A 189 -14.78 7.48 26.53
N LEU A 190 -14.96 7.23 25.23
CA LEU A 190 -14.95 8.32 24.23
C LEU A 190 -16.14 9.25 24.41
N SER A 191 -17.34 8.74 24.64
CA SER A 191 -18.53 9.58 24.88
C SER A 191 -18.46 10.35 26.18
N GLN A 192 -17.81 9.80 27.19
CA GLN A 192 -17.62 10.46 28.47
C GLN A 192 -16.56 11.58 28.38
N SER A 193 -15.41 11.29 27.75
CA SER A 193 -14.37 12.29 27.48
C SER A 193 -14.89 13.47 26.62
N LEU A 194 -15.70 13.20 25.60
CA LEU A 194 -16.33 14.26 24.80
C LEU A 194 -17.37 15.06 25.59
N ARG A 195 -18.16 14.43 26.46
CA ARG A 195 -19.11 15.13 27.34
C ARG A 195 -18.39 16.01 28.37
N ASP A 196 -17.31 15.50 28.96
CA ASP A 196 -16.50 16.24 29.93
C ASP A 196 -15.81 17.45 29.27
N GLN A 197 -15.37 17.35 28.02
CA GLN A 197 -14.84 18.50 27.27
C GLN A 197 -15.89 19.55 26.90
N ILE A 198 -17.13 19.15 26.64
CA ILE A 198 -18.23 20.07 26.29
C ILE A 198 -18.78 20.77 27.56
N MET A 199 -18.68 20.14 28.73
CA MET A 199 -19.22 20.69 30.01
C MET A 199 -18.24 21.60 30.73
N VAL A 200 -16.98 21.71 30.31
CA VAL A 200 -15.93 22.57 30.91
C VAL A 200 -15.68 23.86 30.08
N GLY A 201 -16.36 24.05 28.97
CA GLY A 201 -16.39 25.28 28.16
C GLY A 201 -17.68 26.05 28.34
#